data_a66f6d215fd16f2c5588ae45120ab2b2
#
_entry.id   a66f6d215fd16f2c5588ae45120ab2b2
#
_cell.length_a   1.000
_cell.length_b   1.000
_cell.length_c   1.000
_cell.angle_alpha   90.00
_cell.angle_beta   90.00
_cell.angle_gamma   90.00
#
_symmetry.space_group_name_H-M   'P 1'
#
loop_
_entity.id
_entity.type
_entity.pdbx_description
1 polymer ?
#
loop_
_entity_poly.entity_id
_entity_poly.type
_entity_poly.pdbx_seq_one_letter_code
_entity_poly.pdbx_strand_id
1 'polypeptide(L)'
;LWAIFNPLFLLAIYTFVFSVAFKAKWGGGEETKVTFAIVLFSGMIVHSFFSECLNRAPSLIVGSSNYVKKVVFPLDILPVMVLFSALINFLVGFSVLLVFCLLAGVVVHVGTLLIPVVLIPLILMTLGFTWILSALGVYLRDISQFIGVLTTVALFLAPIFYPIDALPKSYQALLL
;
A
#
# COMPACT_ATOMS: atom_id res chain seq x y z
N LEU A 1 -6.48 -14.06 -12.42
CA LEU A 1 -5.39 -13.70 -13.35
C LEU A 1 -4.97 -12.24 -13.21
N TRP A 2 -5.90 -11.28 -13.15
CA TRP A 2 -5.57 -9.85 -13.05
C TRP A 2 -4.83 -9.47 -11.75
N ALA A 3 -5.16 -10.12 -10.63
CA ALA A 3 -4.51 -9.91 -9.35
C ALA A 3 -3.01 -10.24 -9.34
N ILE A 4 -2.57 -11.17 -10.20
CA ILE A 4 -1.15 -11.52 -10.36
C ILE A 4 -0.49 -10.64 -11.42
N PHE A 5 -1.21 -10.39 -12.54
CA PHE A 5 -0.67 -9.62 -13.65
C PHE A 5 -0.35 -8.18 -13.27
N ASN A 6 -1.23 -7.54 -12.48
CA ASN A 6 -1.06 -6.15 -12.07
C ASN A 6 0.23 -5.90 -11.25
N PRO A 7 0.56 -6.66 -10.18
CA PRO A 7 1.83 -6.51 -9.47
C PRO A 7 3.05 -6.75 -10.34
N LEU A 8 3.04 -7.75 -11.22
CA LEU A 8 4.15 -8.04 -12.13
C LEU A 8 4.39 -6.90 -13.12
N PHE A 9 3.31 -6.36 -13.69
CA PHE A 9 3.37 -5.25 -14.62
C PHE A 9 3.90 -3.98 -13.96
N LEU A 10 3.42 -3.67 -12.74
CA LEU A 10 3.92 -2.54 -11.96
C LEU A 10 5.39 -2.70 -11.59
N LEU A 11 5.82 -3.89 -11.16
CA LEU A 11 7.23 -4.17 -10.87
C LEU A 11 8.12 -3.93 -12.11
N ALA A 12 7.68 -4.40 -13.27
CA ALA A 12 8.41 -4.20 -14.54
C ALA A 12 8.51 -2.71 -14.90
N ILE A 13 7.40 -1.96 -14.79
CA ILE A 13 7.37 -0.52 -15.07
C ILE A 13 8.30 0.23 -14.11
N TYR A 14 8.19 -0.01 -12.80
CA TYR A 14 9.00 0.70 -11.82
C TYR A 14 10.49 0.35 -11.99
N THR A 15 10.82 -0.91 -12.24
CA THR A 15 12.19 -1.31 -12.53
C THR A 15 12.73 -0.57 -13.77
N PHE A 16 11.95 -0.49 -14.83
CA PHE A 16 12.36 0.22 -16.06
C PHE A 16 12.51 1.72 -15.81
N VAL A 17 11.48 2.37 -15.28
CA VAL A 17 11.45 3.84 -15.13
C VAL A 17 12.55 4.32 -14.18
N PHE A 18 12.64 3.75 -12.99
CA PHE A 18 13.57 4.26 -11.98
C PHE A 18 14.99 3.73 -12.13
N SER A 19 15.17 2.51 -12.63
CA SER A 19 16.49 1.94 -12.83
C SER A 19 17.14 2.36 -14.15
N VAL A 20 16.35 2.46 -15.23
CA VAL A 20 16.86 2.76 -16.56
C VAL A 20 16.72 4.25 -16.88
N ALA A 21 15.53 4.83 -16.72
CA ALA A 21 15.28 6.21 -17.13
C ALA A 21 15.86 7.23 -16.14
N PHE A 22 15.62 7.08 -14.83
CA PHE A 22 16.08 8.04 -13.83
C PHE A 22 17.45 7.74 -13.24
N LYS A 23 18.02 6.53 -13.46
CA LYS A 23 19.28 6.08 -12.85
C LYS A 23 19.32 6.34 -11.33
N ALA A 24 18.13 6.24 -10.69
CA ALA A 24 17.99 6.47 -9.27
C ALA A 24 18.77 5.43 -8.47
N LYS A 25 19.41 5.87 -7.39
CA LYS A 25 20.17 5.02 -6.45
C LYS A 25 19.67 5.25 -5.04
N TRP A 26 19.52 4.18 -4.28
CA TRP A 26 19.28 4.22 -2.83
C TRP A 26 20.60 3.99 -2.10
N GLY A 27 21.06 4.97 -1.32
CA GLY A 27 22.32 4.89 -0.60
C GLY A 27 23.55 5.33 -1.41
N GLY A 28 24.66 5.54 -0.72
CA GLY A 28 25.91 6.07 -1.29
C GLY A 28 26.84 5.04 -1.93
N GLY A 29 26.41 3.77 -2.18
CA GLY A 29 27.22 2.67 -2.68
C GLY A 29 26.84 2.20 -4.08
N GLU A 30 27.54 1.14 -4.56
CA GLU A 30 27.20 0.41 -5.79
C GLU A 30 25.95 -0.45 -5.60
N GLU A 31 24.79 0.18 -5.32
CA GLU A 31 23.54 -0.56 -5.27
C GLU A 31 23.13 -1.00 -6.68
N THR A 32 22.80 -2.28 -6.78
CA THR A 32 22.31 -2.83 -8.03
C THR A 32 20.92 -2.26 -8.33
N LYS A 33 20.59 -2.11 -9.61
CA LYS A 33 19.25 -1.70 -10.08
C LYS A 33 18.14 -2.58 -9.48
N VAL A 34 18.46 -3.83 -9.20
CA VAL A 34 17.57 -4.81 -8.60
C VAL A 34 17.23 -4.45 -7.15
N THR A 35 18.21 -4.06 -6.32
CA THR A 35 18.00 -3.65 -4.94
C THR A 35 17.04 -2.46 -4.86
N PHE A 36 17.26 -1.47 -5.72
CA PHE A 36 16.36 -0.32 -5.80
C PHE A 36 14.91 -0.73 -6.15
N ALA A 37 14.73 -1.61 -7.16
CA ALA A 37 13.41 -2.09 -7.55
C ALA A 37 12.71 -2.84 -6.40
N ILE A 38 13.43 -3.65 -5.63
CA ILE A 38 12.90 -4.38 -4.48
C ILE A 38 12.41 -3.43 -3.39
N VAL A 39 13.24 -2.45 -3.02
CA VAL A 39 12.89 -1.44 -1.99
C VAL A 39 11.66 -0.65 -2.41
N LEU A 40 11.64 -0.14 -3.64
CA LEU A 40 10.53 0.64 -4.16
C LEU A 40 9.24 -0.19 -4.20
N PHE A 41 9.31 -1.41 -4.73
CA PHE A 41 8.14 -2.27 -4.87
C PHE A 41 7.60 -2.71 -3.49
N SER A 42 8.47 -2.97 -2.51
CA SER A 42 8.04 -3.29 -1.15
C SER A 42 7.24 -2.16 -0.50
N GLY A 43 7.71 -0.91 -0.64
CA GLY A 43 6.98 0.28 -0.16
C GLY A 43 5.64 0.46 -0.88
N MET A 44 5.61 0.23 -2.21
CA MET A 44 4.39 0.34 -3.00
C MET A 44 3.33 -0.70 -2.65
N ILE A 45 3.71 -1.93 -2.30
CA ILE A 45 2.76 -2.97 -1.85
C ILE A 45 2.08 -2.53 -0.55
N VAL A 46 2.85 -2.04 0.42
CA VAL A 46 2.33 -1.56 1.71
C VAL A 46 1.40 -0.37 1.50
N HIS A 47 1.84 0.62 0.72
CA HIS A 47 1.02 1.79 0.39
C HIS A 47 -0.27 1.39 -0.35
N SER A 48 -0.20 0.46 -1.31
CA SER A 48 -1.37 -0.01 -2.07
C SER A 48 -2.40 -0.67 -1.16
N PHE A 49 -1.97 -1.48 -0.19
CA PHE A 49 -2.86 -2.07 0.81
C PHE A 49 -3.63 -1.00 1.59
N PHE A 50 -2.91 -0.01 2.11
CA PHE A 50 -3.49 1.09 2.87
C PHE A 50 -4.44 1.95 2.01
N SER A 51 -3.98 2.38 0.84
CA SER A 51 -4.74 3.25 -0.05
C SER A 51 -5.98 2.56 -0.62
N GLU A 52 -5.92 1.26 -0.93
CA GLU A 52 -7.09 0.49 -1.39
C GLU A 52 -8.20 0.50 -0.34
N CYS A 53 -7.87 0.24 0.93
CA CYS A 53 -8.85 0.27 2.02
C CYS A 53 -9.47 1.66 2.18
N LEU A 54 -8.66 2.72 2.24
CA LEU A 54 -9.13 4.08 2.45
C LEU A 54 -9.99 4.61 1.30
N ASN A 55 -9.58 4.36 0.06
CA ASN A 55 -10.31 4.84 -1.12
C ASN A 55 -11.66 4.13 -1.30
N ARG A 56 -11.78 2.87 -0.89
CA ARG A 56 -13.06 2.12 -0.96
C ARG A 56 -13.99 2.43 0.21
N ALA A 57 -13.45 2.84 1.36
CA ALA A 57 -14.21 3.03 2.59
C ALA A 57 -15.42 3.98 2.47
N PRO A 58 -15.32 5.20 1.92
CA PRO A 58 -16.44 6.14 1.89
C PRO A 58 -17.68 5.64 1.12
N SER A 59 -17.47 4.81 0.10
CA SER A 59 -18.54 4.31 -0.75
C SER A 59 -19.18 3.02 -0.26
N LEU A 60 -18.64 2.37 0.79
CA LEU A 60 -19.05 1.04 1.22
C LEU A 60 -20.52 0.95 1.64
N ILE A 61 -20.94 1.80 2.56
CA ILE A 61 -22.31 1.75 3.12
C ILE A 61 -23.30 2.23 2.07
N VAL A 62 -23.00 3.33 1.38
CA VAL A 62 -23.87 3.88 0.33
C VAL A 62 -24.01 2.91 -0.84
N GLY A 63 -22.93 2.29 -1.28
CA GLY A 63 -22.93 1.29 -2.34
C GLY A 63 -23.65 0.00 -1.98
N SER A 64 -23.77 -0.29 -0.66
CA SER A 64 -24.43 -1.49 -0.12
C SER A 64 -25.86 -1.25 0.32
N SER A 65 -26.55 -0.23 -0.21
CA SER A 65 -27.90 0.20 0.20
C SER A 65 -28.97 -0.91 0.14
N ASN A 66 -28.80 -1.90 -0.73
CA ASN A 66 -29.70 -3.05 -0.80
C ASN A 66 -29.65 -3.95 0.45
N TYR A 67 -28.45 -4.10 1.04
CA TYR A 67 -28.28 -4.87 2.27
C TYR A 67 -28.82 -4.09 3.48
N VAL A 68 -28.66 -2.77 3.48
CA VAL A 68 -29.13 -1.88 4.53
C VAL A 68 -30.65 -1.86 4.62
N LYS A 69 -31.36 -1.91 3.48
CA LYS A 69 -32.83 -1.74 3.40
C LYS A 69 -33.61 -3.04 3.49
N LYS A 70 -33.03 -4.18 3.06
CA LYS A 70 -33.78 -5.42 2.88
C LYS A 70 -33.50 -6.51 3.92
N VAL A 71 -32.37 -6.41 4.63
CA VAL A 71 -31.94 -7.44 5.59
C VAL A 71 -31.36 -6.75 6.82
N VAL A 72 -31.55 -7.32 8.00
CA VAL A 72 -30.84 -6.90 9.23
C VAL A 72 -29.37 -7.39 9.10
N PHE A 73 -28.58 -6.63 8.33
CA PHE A 73 -27.18 -6.96 8.07
C PHE A 73 -26.28 -6.08 8.95
N PRO A 74 -25.34 -6.65 9.71
CA PRO A 74 -24.40 -5.88 10.51
C PRO A 74 -23.43 -5.12 9.59
N LEU A 75 -23.60 -3.80 9.49
CA LEU A 75 -22.82 -2.94 8.59
C LEU A 75 -21.33 -2.88 8.97
N ASP A 76 -21.02 -3.18 10.23
CA ASP A 76 -19.65 -3.20 10.76
C ASP A 76 -18.75 -4.24 10.08
N ILE A 77 -19.35 -5.24 9.41
CA ILE A 77 -18.62 -6.27 8.66
C ILE A 77 -18.08 -5.74 7.33
N LEU A 78 -18.72 -4.74 6.71
CA LEU A 78 -18.34 -4.22 5.39
C LEU A 78 -16.87 -3.71 5.34
N PRO A 79 -16.40 -2.89 6.29
CA PRO A 79 -15.00 -2.48 6.33
C PRO A 79 -14.03 -3.64 6.50
N VAL A 80 -14.41 -4.65 7.29
CA VAL A 80 -13.61 -5.86 7.50
C VAL A 80 -13.46 -6.66 6.21
N MET A 81 -14.54 -6.79 5.43
CA MET A 81 -14.51 -7.47 4.13
C MET A 81 -13.56 -6.77 3.14
N VAL A 82 -13.56 -5.44 3.10
CA VAL A 82 -12.64 -4.67 2.25
C VAL A 82 -11.20 -4.88 2.69
N LEU A 83 -10.93 -4.85 3.99
CA LEU A 83 -9.60 -5.08 4.54
C LEU A 83 -9.09 -6.48 4.17
N PHE A 84 -9.91 -7.54 4.30
CA PHE A 84 -9.52 -8.88 3.89
C PHE A 84 -9.26 -8.97 2.38
N SER A 85 -10.07 -8.32 1.55
CA SER A 85 -9.84 -8.24 0.10
C SER A 85 -8.50 -7.58 -0.23
N ALA A 86 -8.20 -6.45 0.41
CA ALA A 86 -6.93 -5.75 0.23
C ALA A 86 -5.74 -6.55 0.78
N LEU A 87 -5.94 -7.29 1.88
CA LEU A 87 -4.91 -8.17 2.45
C LEU A 87 -4.56 -9.32 1.49
N ILE A 88 -5.55 -9.90 0.81
CA ILE A 88 -5.30 -10.92 -0.23
C ILE A 88 -4.46 -10.31 -1.37
N ASN A 89 -4.80 -9.12 -1.85
CA ASN A 89 -4.02 -8.42 -2.87
C ASN A 89 -2.58 -8.12 -2.40
N PHE A 90 -2.43 -7.72 -1.14
CA PHE A 90 -1.12 -7.53 -0.49
C PHE A 90 -0.31 -8.83 -0.49
N LEU A 91 -0.90 -9.94 -0.07
CA LEU A 91 -0.23 -11.25 -0.04
C LEU A 91 0.21 -11.72 -1.42
N VAL A 92 -0.62 -11.50 -2.44
CA VAL A 92 -0.25 -11.79 -3.84
C VAL A 92 0.94 -10.93 -4.27
N GLY A 93 0.90 -9.61 -4.03
CA GLY A 93 2.01 -8.70 -4.34
C GLY A 93 3.30 -9.07 -3.60
N PHE A 94 3.18 -9.42 -2.32
CA PHE A 94 4.30 -9.87 -1.49
C PHE A 94 4.90 -11.19 -1.99
N SER A 95 4.06 -12.14 -2.42
CA SER A 95 4.52 -13.39 -3.01
C SER A 95 5.29 -13.15 -4.32
N VAL A 96 4.82 -12.24 -5.15
CA VAL A 96 5.52 -11.80 -6.38
C VAL A 96 6.89 -11.19 -6.04
N LEU A 97 6.95 -10.35 -5.01
CA LEU A 97 8.22 -9.77 -4.54
C LEU A 97 9.21 -10.85 -4.07
N LEU A 98 8.74 -11.83 -3.28
CA LEU A 98 9.59 -12.94 -2.81
C LEU A 98 10.15 -13.77 -3.98
N VAL A 99 9.31 -14.12 -4.95
CA VAL A 99 9.73 -14.84 -6.16
C VAL A 99 10.77 -14.02 -6.92
N PHE A 100 10.55 -12.71 -7.05
CA PHE A 100 11.51 -11.83 -7.72
C PHE A 100 12.85 -11.76 -6.99
N CYS A 101 12.86 -11.67 -5.65
CA CYS A 101 14.09 -11.70 -4.84
C CYS A 101 14.87 -13.02 -5.06
N LEU A 102 14.17 -14.16 -5.07
CA LEU A 102 14.79 -15.47 -5.29
C LEU A 102 15.40 -15.57 -6.70
N LEU A 103 14.70 -15.12 -7.73
CA LEU A 103 15.19 -15.12 -9.12
C LEU A 103 16.38 -14.17 -9.31
N ALA A 104 16.39 -13.07 -8.58
CA ALA A 104 17.48 -12.08 -8.61
C ALA A 104 18.71 -12.50 -7.78
N GLY A 105 18.67 -13.62 -7.10
CA GLY A 105 19.77 -14.10 -6.23
C GLY A 105 19.96 -13.25 -4.96
N VAL A 106 18.97 -12.45 -4.57
CA VAL A 106 19.05 -11.63 -3.36
C VAL A 106 18.70 -12.48 -2.15
N VAL A 107 19.59 -12.48 -1.16
CA VAL A 107 19.40 -13.26 0.09
C VAL A 107 18.23 -12.68 0.88
N VAL A 108 17.18 -13.47 1.04
CA VAL A 108 16.06 -13.13 1.92
C VAL A 108 16.48 -13.37 3.35
N HIS A 109 16.64 -12.29 4.12
CA HIS A 109 17.06 -12.38 5.53
C HIS A 109 15.95 -12.92 6.42
N VAL A 110 16.33 -13.57 7.52
CA VAL A 110 15.39 -14.08 8.54
C VAL A 110 14.47 -12.98 9.09
N GLY A 111 14.91 -11.73 9.05
CA GLY A 111 14.09 -10.56 9.39
C GLY A 111 12.78 -10.44 8.60
N THR A 112 12.69 -11.03 7.40
CA THR A 112 11.45 -11.09 6.62
C THR A 112 10.31 -11.82 7.36
N LEU A 113 10.64 -12.75 8.26
CA LEU A 113 9.67 -13.44 9.12
C LEU A 113 8.99 -12.50 10.14
N LEU A 114 9.56 -11.34 10.43
CA LEU A 114 8.98 -10.33 11.31
C LEU A 114 7.93 -9.45 10.62
N ILE A 115 7.82 -9.51 9.30
CA ILE A 115 6.84 -8.73 8.53
C ILE A 115 5.41 -8.89 9.06
N PRO A 116 4.89 -10.10 9.36
CA PRO A 116 3.55 -10.25 9.91
C PRO A 116 3.35 -9.47 11.22
N VAL A 117 4.38 -9.41 12.08
CA VAL A 117 4.32 -8.68 13.36
C VAL A 117 4.21 -7.18 13.12
N VAL A 118 4.97 -6.65 12.16
CA VAL A 118 4.92 -5.22 11.77
C VAL A 118 3.60 -4.88 11.05
N LEU A 119 3.01 -5.83 10.35
CA LEU A 119 1.72 -5.64 9.68
C LEU A 119 0.54 -5.53 10.64
N ILE A 120 0.58 -6.15 11.82
CA ILE A 120 -0.54 -6.11 12.79
C ILE A 120 -0.96 -4.67 13.13
N PRO A 121 -0.08 -3.77 13.59
CA PRO A 121 -0.47 -2.39 13.89
C PRO A 121 -0.95 -1.64 12.64
N LEU A 122 -0.37 -1.88 11.47
CA LEU A 122 -0.83 -1.29 10.21
C LEU A 122 -2.25 -1.75 9.87
N ILE A 123 -2.56 -3.04 10.01
CA ILE A 123 -3.89 -3.61 9.76
C ILE A 123 -4.90 -2.99 10.71
N LEU A 124 -4.60 -2.90 12.00
CA LEU A 124 -5.49 -2.31 13.00
C LEU A 124 -5.75 -0.83 12.74
N MET A 125 -4.71 -0.07 12.42
CA MET A 125 -4.82 1.34 12.06
C MET A 125 -5.68 1.52 10.79
N THR A 126 -5.41 0.74 9.74
CA THR A 126 -6.15 0.77 8.48
C THR A 126 -7.62 0.43 8.71
N LEU A 127 -7.93 -0.59 9.53
CA LEU A 127 -9.29 -0.97 9.87
C LEU A 127 -10.03 0.16 10.60
N GLY A 128 -9.37 0.81 11.57
CA GLY A 128 -9.94 1.96 12.29
C GLY A 128 -10.28 3.11 11.34
N PHE A 129 -9.38 3.49 10.45
CA PHE A 129 -9.66 4.51 9.43
C PHE A 129 -10.78 4.08 8.47
N THR A 130 -10.83 2.82 8.05
CA THR A 130 -11.86 2.30 7.16
C THR A 130 -13.24 2.39 7.81
N TRP A 131 -13.37 2.10 9.11
CA TRP A 131 -14.63 2.29 9.85
C TRP A 131 -15.06 3.75 9.93
N ILE A 132 -14.14 4.64 10.31
CA ILE A 132 -14.42 6.08 10.39
C ILE A 132 -14.86 6.63 9.03
N LEU A 133 -14.10 6.32 7.95
CA LEU A 133 -14.38 6.81 6.62
C LEU A 133 -15.66 6.24 6.02
N SER A 134 -16.00 4.98 6.33
CA SER A 134 -17.27 4.39 5.87
C SER A 134 -18.47 5.06 6.53
N ALA A 135 -18.38 5.43 7.81
CA ALA A 135 -19.40 6.20 8.49
C ALA A 135 -19.50 7.62 7.94
N LEU A 136 -18.35 8.32 7.78
CA LEU A 136 -18.32 9.68 7.23
C LEU A 136 -18.84 9.75 5.79
N GLY A 137 -18.60 8.73 4.97
CA GLY A 137 -19.05 8.66 3.59
C GLY A 137 -20.58 8.67 3.41
N VAL A 138 -21.32 8.28 4.46
CA VAL A 138 -22.79 8.38 4.46
C VAL A 138 -23.26 9.84 4.53
N TYR A 139 -22.53 10.68 5.27
CA TYR A 139 -22.89 12.09 5.49
C TYR A 139 -22.25 13.01 4.46
N LEU A 140 -20.99 12.72 4.07
CA LEU A 140 -20.17 13.56 3.20
C LEU A 140 -19.81 12.79 1.92
N ARG A 141 -20.56 13.02 0.83
CA ARG A 141 -20.35 12.33 -0.45
C ARG A 141 -19.01 12.68 -1.11
N ASP A 142 -18.51 13.88 -0.87
CA ASP A 142 -17.27 14.39 -1.49
C ASP A 142 -16.01 13.86 -0.80
N ILE A 143 -16.14 13.19 0.36
CA ILE A 143 -15.02 12.67 1.12
C ILE A 143 -14.20 11.65 0.32
N SER A 144 -14.83 10.92 -0.61
CA SER A 144 -14.15 9.95 -1.47
C SER A 144 -13.10 10.61 -2.36
N GLN A 145 -13.38 11.80 -2.91
CA GLN A 145 -12.44 12.56 -3.72
C GLN A 145 -11.28 13.09 -2.87
N PHE A 146 -11.61 13.60 -1.67
CA PHE A 146 -10.59 14.07 -0.73
C PHE A 146 -9.63 12.96 -0.31
N ILE A 147 -10.14 11.77 -0.01
CA ILE A 147 -9.31 10.61 0.36
C ILE A 147 -8.43 10.18 -0.81
N GLY A 148 -8.92 10.21 -2.06
CA GLY A 148 -8.12 9.91 -3.24
C GLY A 148 -6.91 10.85 -3.39
N VAL A 149 -7.11 12.15 -3.16
CA VAL A 149 -6.02 13.13 -3.14
C VAL A 149 -5.07 12.86 -1.95
N LEU A 150 -5.62 12.64 -0.76
CA LEU A 150 -4.83 12.40 0.46
C LEU A 150 -3.93 11.17 0.32
N THR A 151 -4.44 10.06 -0.20
CA THR A 151 -3.64 8.84 -0.43
C THR A 151 -2.56 9.06 -1.48
N THR A 152 -2.83 9.86 -2.52
CA THR A 152 -1.82 10.23 -3.52
C THR A 152 -0.72 11.12 -2.90
N VAL A 153 -1.10 12.11 -2.10
CA VAL A 153 -0.13 12.95 -1.38
C VAL A 153 0.70 12.11 -0.42
N ALA A 154 0.07 11.19 0.33
CA ALA A 154 0.76 10.29 1.25
C ALA A 154 1.80 9.42 0.54
N LEU A 155 1.53 8.98 -0.71
CA LEU A 155 2.48 8.24 -1.52
C LEU A 155 3.77 9.02 -1.77
N PHE A 156 3.64 10.31 -2.08
CA PHE A 156 4.81 11.17 -2.36
C PHE A 156 5.50 11.67 -1.10
N LEU A 157 4.78 11.82 0.02
CA LEU A 157 5.39 12.16 1.31
C LEU A 157 6.15 10.96 1.91
N ALA A 158 5.65 9.75 1.71
CA ALA A 158 6.34 8.56 2.18
C ALA A 158 7.70 8.40 1.47
N PRO A 159 8.79 8.06 2.18
CA PRO A 159 10.12 7.89 1.59
C PRO A 159 10.22 6.57 0.81
N ILE A 160 9.31 6.39 -0.16
CA ILE A 160 9.26 5.21 -1.04
C ILE A 160 10.16 5.44 -2.25
N PHE A 161 10.12 6.67 -2.81
CA PHE A 161 10.84 7.02 -4.05
C PHE A 161 12.24 7.60 -3.81
N TYR A 162 12.54 8.02 -2.58
CA TYR A 162 13.80 8.65 -2.20
C TYR A 162 14.25 8.21 -0.81
N PRO A 163 15.56 8.12 -0.57
CA PRO A 163 16.08 7.83 0.77
C PRO A 163 15.88 9.02 1.70
N ILE A 164 15.58 8.75 2.97
CA ILE A 164 15.39 9.79 4.01
C ILE A 164 16.63 10.69 4.12
N ASP A 165 17.82 10.13 3.92
CA ASP A 165 19.09 10.86 4.00
C ASP A 165 19.25 11.95 2.91
N ALA A 166 18.48 11.85 1.82
CA ALA A 166 18.45 12.87 0.77
C ALA A 166 17.68 14.14 1.18
N LEU A 167 16.90 14.08 2.27
CA LEU A 167 16.12 15.21 2.76
C LEU A 167 16.93 16.09 3.72
N PRO A 168 16.68 17.41 3.75
CA PRO A 168 17.22 18.30 4.78
C PRO A 168 16.83 17.83 6.19
N LYS A 169 17.72 17.96 7.16
CA LYS A 169 17.52 17.48 8.55
C LYS A 169 16.21 17.95 9.20
N SER A 170 15.73 19.13 8.83
CA SER A 170 14.48 19.70 9.33
C SER A 170 13.25 18.85 8.93
N TYR A 171 13.28 18.24 7.75
CA TYR A 171 12.18 17.38 7.26
C TYR A 171 12.32 15.93 7.73
N GLN A 172 13.55 15.46 7.98
CA GLN A 172 13.79 14.14 8.56
C GLN A 172 13.13 14.00 9.93
N ALA A 173 13.21 15.04 10.78
CA ALA A 173 12.59 15.04 12.10
C ALA A 173 11.05 15.05 12.09
N LEU A 174 10.42 15.40 10.97
CA LEU A 174 8.96 15.38 10.81
C LEU A 174 8.45 14.01 10.35
N LEU A 175 9.29 13.22 9.67
CA LEU A 175 8.94 11.93 9.07
C LEU A 175 9.34 10.73 9.92
N LEU A 176 10.18 10.93 10.92
CA LEU A 176 10.62 9.97 11.94
C LEU A 176 9.89 10.21 13.27
#